data_6fc206749d5961efdd5d59699a84a0dc
#
_entry.id   6fc206749d5961efdd5d59699a84a0dc
#
_cell.length_a   1.000
_cell.length_b   1.000
_cell.length_c   1.000
_cell.angle_alpha   90.00
_cell.angle_beta   90.00
_cell.angle_gamma   90.00
#
_symmetry.space_group_name_H-M   'P 1'
#
loop_
_entity.id
_entity.type
_entity.pdbx_description
1 polymer ?
#
loop_
_entity_poly.entity_id
_entity_poly.type
_entity_poly.pdbx_seq_one_letter_code
_entity_poly.pdbx_strand_id
1 'polypeptide(L)'
;MFPELIPILIIVLLYGLVIGSFLNVCIYRIPKEETIVTERSHCMSCGYQLRWFDMITVASFVSLHGKCRKCGAKISAQYPLVEALNGILYVIVFLVNGVNWTSVLYCLLVSALIVLSVIDFRTYEIPFGINLFILVLGLIHTMLDYHNWLTYVIGLLAISVPLELLLLISKGRAIGGGDVKLMAAAGLLLGWKGIILAFVIGCIVGSVIHLIRIKVSHASHVLALGPYLAVGIFAAALWGETMIAAYLNLLMG
;
A
#
# COMPACT_ATOMS: atom_id res chain seq x y z
N MET A 1 -6.18 -25.62 -16.66
CA MET A 1 -6.53 -24.63 -15.64
C MET A 1 -5.99 -23.21 -15.94
N PHE A 2 -4.91 -23.07 -16.69
CA PHE A 2 -4.29 -21.76 -16.94
C PHE A 2 -4.80 -20.93 -18.14
N PRO A 3 -5.30 -21.51 -19.26
CA PRO A 3 -5.67 -20.67 -20.42
C PRO A 3 -6.87 -19.75 -20.18
N GLU A 4 -7.83 -20.18 -19.35
CA GLU A 4 -9.02 -19.36 -19.04
C GLU A 4 -8.71 -18.21 -18.06
N LEU A 5 -7.66 -18.31 -17.26
CA LEU A 5 -7.25 -17.28 -16.31
C LEU A 5 -6.48 -16.13 -16.96
N ILE A 6 -5.78 -16.40 -18.08
CA ILE A 6 -4.95 -15.41 -18.77
C ILE A 6 -5.72 -14.14 -19.16
N PRO A 7 -6.90 -14.22 -19.80
CA PRO A 7 -7.67 -13.01 -20.12
C PRO A 7 -8.05 -12.18 -18.90
N ILE A 8 -8.41 -12.85 -17.81
CA ILE A 8 -8.77 -12.19 -16.55
C ILE A 8 -7.55 -11.45 -15.97
N LEU A 9 -6.39 -12.10 -15.95
CA LEU A 9 -5.16 -11.48 -15.45
C LEU A 9 -4.71 -10.29 -16.30
N ILE A 10 -4.89 -10.34 -17.62
CA ILE A 10 -4.63 -9.19 -18.50
C ILE A 10 -5.56 -8.04 -18.16
N ILE A 11 -6.85 -8.29 -17.98
CA ILE A 11 -7.83 -7.28 -17.60
C ILE A 11 -7.45 -6.67 -16.22
N VAL A 12 -7.13 -7.51 -15.24
CA VAL A 12 -6.70 -7.10 -13.90
C VAL A 12 -5.44 -6.23 -13.97
N LEU A 13 -4.45 -6.63 -14.77
CA LEU A 13 -3.24 -5.85 -15.01
C LEU A 13 -3.57 -4.46 -15.58
N LEU A 14 -4.40 -4.40 -16.63
CA LEU A 14 -4.80 -3.15 -17.27
C LEU A 14 -5.55 -2.22 -16.28
N TYR A 15 -6.49 -2.76 -15.51
CA TYR A 15 -7.15 -2.01 -14.44
C TYR A 15 -6.15 -1.51 -13.39
N GLY A 16 -5.22 -2.36 -12.97
CA GLY A 16 -4.18 -1.99 -12.03
C GLY A 16 -3.29 -0.85 -12.53
N LEU A 17 -2.93 -0.85 -13.82
CA LEU A 17 -2.17 0.25 -14.46
C LEU A 17 -2.96 1.56 -14.46
N VAL A 18 -4.24 1.52 -14.84
CA VAL A 18 -5.12 2.70 -14.87
C VAL A 18 -5.32 3.27 -13.46
N ILE A 19 -5.59 2.42 -12.48
CA ILE A 19 -5.69 2.86 -11.08
C ILE A 19 -4.34 3.41 -10.61
N GLY A 20 -3.22 2.76 -10.94
CA GLY A 20 -1.88 3.24 -10.63
C GLY A 20 -1.59 4.66 -11.13
N SER A 21 -2.13 5.03 -12.30
CA SER A 21 -2.04 6.41 -12.80
C SER A 21 -2.76 7.40 -11.87
N PHE A 22 -3.95 7.04 -11.38
CA PHE A 22 -4.68 7.83 -10.40
C PHE A 22 -3.94 7.90 -9.04
N LEU A 23 -3.27 6.82 -8.62
CA LEU A 23 -2.48 6.83 -7.38
C LEU A 23 -1.37 7.90 -7.40
N ASN A 24 -0.76 8.17 -8.55
CA ASN A 24 0.22 9.25 -8.68
C ASN A 24 -0.40 10.63 -8.41
N VAL A 25 -1.66 10.85 -8.78
CA VAL A 25 -2.40 12.07 -8.44
C VAL A 25 -2.62 12.14 -6.92
N CYS A 26 -3.03 11.05 -6.30
CA CYS A 26 -3.20 10.97 -4.84
C CYS A 26 -1.89 11.24 -4.09
N ILE A 27 -0.78 10.62 -4.50
CA ILE A 27 0.56 10.81 -3.91
C ILE A 27 1.00 12.27 -3.95
N TYR A 28 0.66 13.01 -5.00
CA TYR A 28 1.07 14.40 -5.17
C TYR A 28 0.14 15.37 -4.43
N ARG A 29 -1.17 15.14 -4.48
CA ARG A 29 -2.19 16.10 -4.01
C ARG A 29 -2.59 15.94 -2.55
N ILE A 30 -2.69 14.69 -2.06
CA ILE A 30 -3.11 14.46 -0.66
C ILE A 30 -2.23 15.19 0.35
N PRO A 31 -0.86 15.16 0.27
CA PRO A 31 -0.03 15.88 1.22
C PRO A 31 -0.14 17.41 1.15
N LYS A 32 -0.69 17.94 0.04
CA LYS A 32 -0.88 19.37 -0.19
C LYS A 32 -2.30 19.84 0.10
N GLU A 33 -3.18 18.91 0.52
CA GLU A 33 -4.61 19.16 0.73
C GLU A 33 -5.33 19.67 -0.54
N GLU A 34 -4.76 19.35 -1.73
CA GLU A 34 -5.35 19.72 -3.01
C GLU A 34 -6.47 18.74 -3.41
N THR A 35 -7.46 19.22 -4.18
CA THR A 35 -8.57 18.36 -4.63
C THR A 35 -8.09 17.32 -5.64
N ILE A 36 -8.49 16.06 -5.44
CA ILE A 36 -8.14 14.96 -6.35
C ILE A 36 -9.12 14.80 -7.52
N VAL A 37 -10.27 15.52 -7.51
CA VAL A 37 -11.40 15.29 -8.42
C VAL A 37 -11.51 16.36 -9.51
N THR A 38 -11.29 17.62 -9.20
CA THR A 38 -11.69 18.73 -10.08
C THR A 38 -10.64 19.18 -11.09
N GLU A 39 -9.35 18.93 -10.85
CA GLU A 39 -8.28 19.40 -11.71
C GLU A 39 -7.74 18.31 -12.63
N ARG A 40 -7.64 18.62 -13.93
CA ARG A 40 -7.02 17.72 -14.90
C ARG A 40 -5.50 17.65 -14.71
N SER A 41 -4.94 16.48 -14.97
CA SER A 41 -3.49 16.29 -14.96
C SER A 41 -2.84 17.14 -16.08
N HIS A 42 -1.76 17.84 -15.73
CA HIS A 42 -1.05 18.70 -16.65
C HIS A 42 0.47 18.60 -16.45
N CYS A 43 1.22 18.98 -17.47
CA CYS A 43 2.67 19.04 -17.38
C CYS A 43 3.09 20.20 -16.46
N MET A 44 3.87 19.93 -15.42
CA MET A 44 4.31 20.93 -14.44
C MET A 44 5.23 22.02 -15.04
N SER A 45 5.87 21.74 -16.19
CA SER A 45 6.78 22.68 -16.84
C SER A 45 6.12 23.60 -17.86
N CYS A 46 5.08 23.14 -18.58
CA CYS A 46 4.48 23.92 -19.67
C CYS A 46 2.95 24.06 -19.58
N GLY A 47 2.31 23.53 -18.53
CA GLY A 47 0.86 23.60 -18.37
C GLY A 47 0.05 22.78 -19.38
N TYR A 48 0.70 21.99 -20.27
CA TYR A 48 -0.01 21.16 -21.23
C TYR A 48 -0.92 20.15 -20.53
N GLN A 49 -2.22 20.23 -20.79
CA GLN A 49 -3.20 19.27 -20.24
C GLN A 49 -2.99 17.90 -20.91
N LEU A 50 -2.80 16.87 -20.08
CA LEU A 50 -2.61 15.51 -20.55
C LEU A 50 -3.90 14.99 -21.17
N ARG A 51 -3.78 14.34 -22.35
CA ARG A 51 -4.88 13.64 -22.99
C ARG A 51 -5.02 12.24 -22.38
N TRP A 52 -6.17 11.57 -22.59
CA TRP A 52 -6.44 10.24 -22.01
C TRP A 52 -5.34 9.20 -22.34
N PHE A 53 -4.76 9.25 -23.55
CA PHE A 53 -3.68 8.34 -23.95
C PHE A 53 -2.31 8.71 -23.35
N ASP A 54 -2.11 9.94 -22.93
CA ASP A 54 -0.92 10.36 -22.16
C ASP A 54 -1.01 9.87 -20.70
N MET A 55 -2.22 9.54 -20.24
CA MET A 55 -2.48 9.04 -18.86
C MET A 55 -2.19 7.55 -18.71
N ILE A 56 -2.03 6.77 -19.80
CA ILE A 56 -1.47 5.42 -19.78
C ILE A 56 0.05 5.59 -19.72
N THR A 57 0.55 5.94 -18.50
CA THR A 57 1.88 6.53 -18.37
C THR A 57 2.98 5.54 -18.73
N VAL A 58 2.84 4.24 -18.44
CA VAL A 58 3.84 3.24 -18.84
C VAL A 58 4.05 3.23 -20.35
N ALA A 59 2.98 3.13 -21.14
CA ALA A 59 3.07 3.13 -22.62
C ALA A 59 3.54 4.49 -23.15
N SER A 60 2.98 5.58 -22.63
CA SER A 60 3.35 6.94 -23.01
C SER A 60 4.80 7.28 -22.62
N PHE A 61 5.25 6.87 -21.44
CA PHE A 61 6.62 7.07 -20.97
C PHE A 61 7.64 6.37 -21.87
N VAL A 62 7.37 5.12 -22.23
CA VAL A 62 8.23 4.35 -23.15
C VAL A 62 8.26 5.00 -24.54
N SER A 63 7.09 5.32 -25.11
CA SER A 63 6.98 5.89 -26.47
C SER A 63 7.59 7.30 -26.58
N LEU A 64 7.51 8.11 -25.53
CA LEU A 64 8.06 9.47 -25.46
C LEU A 64 9.45 9.54 -24.81
N HIS A 65 10.09 8.40 -24.54
CA HIS A 65 11.40 8.31 -23.90
C HIS A 65 11.49 9.13 -22.60
N GLY A 66 10.43 9.11 -21.79
CA GLY A 66 10.35 9.81 -20.52
C GLY A 66 10.28 11.33 -20.62
N LYS A 67 9.76 11.87 -21.73
CA LYS A 67 9.68 13.33 -21.99
C LYS A 67 8.25 13.78 -22.25
N CYS A 68 7.96 15.03 -21.88
CA CYS A 68 6.69 15.64 -22.21
C CYS A 68 6.52 15.79 -23.73
N ARG A 69 5.36 15.41 -24.26
CA ARG A 69 5.03 15.51 -25.69
C ARG A 69 5.15 16.93 -26.26
N LYS A 70 4.86 17.96 -25.45
CA LYS A 70 4.83 19.36 -25.93
C LYS A 70 6.15 20.09 -25.70
N CYS A 71 6.76 19.97 -24.54
CA CYS A 71 7.94 20.77 -24.19
C CYS A 71 9.24 19.97 -24.02
N GLY A 72 9.18 18.62 -24.13
CA GLY A 72 10.38 17.78 -23.97
C GLY A 72 10.91 17.67 -22.53
N ALA A 73 10.29 18.31 -21.54
CA ALA A 73 10.72 18.22 -20.14
C ALA A 73 10.67 16.77 -19.66
N LYS A 74 11.66 16.37 -18.84
CA LYS A 74 11.75 15.01 -18.29
C LYS A 74 10.59 14.71 -17.33
N ILE A 75 9.95 13.56 -17.51
CA ILE A 75 8.91 13.02 -16.64
C ILE A 75 9.60 12.13 -15.61
N SER A 76 9.18 12.23 -14.34
CA SER A 76 9.72 11.39 -13.28
C SER A 76 9.42 9.90 -13.52
N ALA A 77 10.42 9.04 -13.32
CA ALA A 77 10.28 7.60 -13.39
C ALA A 77 9.32 7.03 -12.34
N GLN A 78 8.97 7.80 -11.29
CA GLN A 78 7.99 7.40 -10.30
C GLN A 78 6.63 7.08 -10.93
N TYR A 79 6.19 7.86 -11.94
CA TYR A 79 4.88 7.65 -12.57
C TYR A 79 4.72 6.24 -13.15
N PRO A 80 5.56 5.80 -14.09
CA PRO A 80 5.45 4.44 -14.63
C PRO A 80 5.78 3.36 -13.59
N LEU A 81 6.62 3.65 -12.60
CA LEU A 81 6.95 2.69 -11.54
C LEU A 81 5.74 2.39 -10.65
N VAL A 82 5.03 3.41 -10.18
CA VAL A 82 3.82 3.25 -9.36
C VAL A 82 2.73 2.51 -10.14
N GLU A 83 2.53 2.85 -11.42
CA GLU A 83 1.56 2.17 -12.28
C GLU A 83 1.90 0.69 -12.46
N ALA A 84 3.14 0.39 -12.85
CA ALA A 84 3.59 -0.99 -13.06
C ALA A 84 3.51 -1.79 -11.75
N LEU A 85 3.96 -1.21 -10.63
CA LEU A 85 3.89 -1.85 -9.32
C LEU A 85 2.45 -2.19 -8.95
N ASN A 86 1.52 -1.24 -9.10
CA ASN A 86 0.11 -1.47 -8.77
C ASN A 86 -0.50 -2.56 -9.66
N GLY A 87 -0.22 -2.53 -10.97
CA GLY A 87 -0.69 -3.56 -11.90
C GLY A 87 -0.16 -4.96 -11.58
N ILE A 88 1.14 -5.07 -11.30
CA ILE A 88 1.79 -6.34 -10.94
C ILE A 88 1.22 -6.88 -9.63
N LEU A 89 1.09 -6.05 -8.60
CA LEU A 89 0.55 -6.47 -7.31
C LEU A 89 -0.91 -6.92 -7.42
N TYR A 90 -1.72 -6.29 -8.27
CA TYR A 90 -3.08 -6.75 -8.55
C TYR A 90 -3.08 -8.16 -9.15
N VAL A 91 -2.21 -8.42 -10.12
CA VAL A 91 -2.06 -9.77 -10.71
C VAL A 91 -1.64 -10.78 -9.63
N ILE A 92 -0.70 -10.44 -8.75
CA ILE A 92 -0.28 -11.32 -7.64
C ILE A 92 -1.47 -11.63 -6.70
N VAL A 93 -2.28 -10.63 -6.35
CA VAL A 93 -3.48 -10.82 -5.52
C VAL A 93 -4.42 -11.85 -6.14
N PHE A 94 -4.72 -11.72 -7.44
CA PHE A 94 -5.62 -12.65 -8.13
C PHE A 94 -5.01 -14.04 -8.36
N LEU A 95 -3.69 -14.13 -8.51
CA LEU A 95 -3.00 -15.42 -8.61
C LEU A 95 -3.03 -16.20 -7.29
N VAL A 96 -2.92 -15.51 -6.15
CA VAL A 96 -2.87 -16.14 -4.82
C VAL A 96 -4.28 -16.45 -4.30
N ASN A 97 -5.19 -15.48 -4.36
CA ASN A 97 -6.52 -15.61 -3.76
C ASN A 97 -7.60 -16.07 -4.74
N GLY A 98 -7.32 -16.08 -6.06
CA GLY A 98 -8.34 -16.36 -7.08
C GLY A 98 -9.28 -15.18 -7.32
N VAL A 99 -10.38 -15.46 -8.07
CA VAL A 99 -11.39 -14.46 -8.45
C VAL A 99 -12.51 -14.45 -7.40
N ASN A 100 -12.43 -13.56 -6.43
CA ASN A 100 -13.42 -13.40 -5.36
C ASN A 100 -13.46 -11.94 -4.85
N TRP A 101 -14.43 -11.62 -4.00
CA TRP A 101 -14.59 -10.27 -3.43
C TRP A 101 -13.42 -9.85 -2.53
N THR A 102 -12.81 -10.80 -1.83
CA THR A 102 -11.62 -10.52 -1.00
C THR A 102 -10.44 -10.06 -1.85
N SER A 103 -10.27 -10.63 -3.07
CA SER A 103 -9.25 -10.19 -4.01
C SER A 103 -9.45 -8.73 -4.43
N VAL A 104 -10.71 -8.30 -4.63
CA VAL A 104 -11.01 -6.90 -4.94
C VAL A 104 -10.64 -5.99 -3.75
N LEU A 105 -11.01 -6.38 -2.53
CA LEU A 105 -10.65 -5.62 -1.32
C LEU A 105 -9.13 -5.53 -1.14
N TYR A 106 -8.40 -6.62 -1.40
CA TYR A 106 -6.93 -6.62 -1.31
C TYR A 106 -6.27 -5.79 -2.42
N CYS A 107 -6.84 -5.71 -3.62
CA CYS A 107 -6.39 -4.77 -4.65
C CYS A 107 -6.53 -3.31 -4.19
N LEU A 108 -7.67 -2.95 -3.60
CA LEU A 108 -7.88 -1.61 -3.04
C LEU A 108 -6.94 -1.32 -1.87
N LEU A 109 -6.71 -2.31 -1.01
CA LEU A 109 -5.71 -2.23 0.06
C LEU A 109 -4.31 -1.95 -0.51
N VAL A 110 -3.87 -2.72 -1.51
CA VAL A 110 -2.57 -2.54 -2.17
C VAL A 110 -2.41 -1.12 -2.70
N SER A 111 -3.43 -0.59 -3.36
CA SER A 111 -3.42 0.80 -3.85
C SER A 111 -3.24 1.80 -2.72
N ALA A 112 -3.96 1.63 -1.60
CA ALA A 112 -3.81 2.49 -0.42
C ALA A 112 -2.40 2.38 0.20
N LEU A 113 -1.85 1.16 0.29
CA LEU A 113 -0.52 0.90 0.83
C LEU A 113 0.59 1.52 -0.05
N ILE A 114 0.45 1.51 -1.38
CA ILE A 114 1.40 2.18 -2.28
C ILE A 114 1.38 3.70 -2.04
N VAL A 115 0.20 4.32 -2.02
CA VAL A 115 0.06 5.77 -1.79
C VAL A 115 0.64 6.15 -0.43
N LEU A 116 0.25 5.43 0.61
CA LEU A 116 0.75 5.63 1.98
C LEU A 116 2.28 5.53 2.02
N SER A 117 2.85 4.48 1.41
CA SER A 117 4.30 4.23 1.45
C SER A 117 5.09 5.35 0.79
N VAL A 118 4.63 5.87 -0.36
CA VAL A 118 5.34 6.95 -1.05
C VAL A 118 5.18 8.29 -0.31
N ILE A 119 4.02 8.55 0.28
CA ILE A 119 3.80 9.77 1.07
C ILE A 119 4.65 9.73 2.34
N ASP A 120 4.56 8.67 3.13
CA ASP A 120 5.30 8.52 4.38
C ASP A 120 6.82 8.57 4.16
N PHE A 121 7.31 7.96 3.08
CA PHE A 121 8.73 8.04 2.71
C PHE A 121 9.22 9.46 2.44
N ARG A 122 8.32 10.40 2.07
CA ARG A 122 8.65 11.80 1.75
C ARG A 122 8.39 12.76 2.88
N THR A 123 7.29 12.57 3.59
CA THR A 123 6.78 13.52 4.59
C THR A 123 6.91 13.02 6.02
N TYR A 124 7.21 11.73 6.22
CA TYR A 124 7.17 11.04 7.51
C TYR A 124 5.81 11.13 8.20
N GLU A 125 4.76 11.26 7.39
CA GLU A 125 3.38 11.38 7.87
C GLU A 125 2.45 10.47 7.07
N ILE A 126 1.54 9.79 7.76
CA ILE A 126 0.49 8.98 7.15
C ILE A 126 -0.81 9.78 7.15
N PRO A 127 -1.34 10.17 5.97
CA PRO A 127 -2.58 10.93 5.88
C PRO A 127 -3.76 10.20 6.49
N PHE A 128 -4.54 10.89 7.30
CA PHE A 128 -5.71 10.30 7.97
C PHE A 128 -6.72 9.68 7.01
N GLY A 129 -6.94 10.30 5.85
CA GLY A 129 -7.88 9.79 4.83
C GLY A 129 -7.52 8.40 4.31
N ILE A 130 -6.21 8.06 4.21
CA ILE A 130 -5.78 6.73 3.77
C ILE A 130 -6.08 5.69 4.86
N ASN A 131 -5.80 6.01 6.13
CA ASN A 131 -6.12 5.12 7.24
C ASN A 131 -7.64 4.89 7.35
N LEU A 132 -8.44 5.94 7.14
CA LEU A 132 -9.90 5.84 7.11
C LEU A 132 -10.37 4.96 5.95
N PHE A 133 -9.77 5.09 4.77
CA PHE A 133 -10.08 4.23 3.63
C PHE A 133 -9.79 2.75 3.93
N ILE A 134 -8.62 2.42 4.52
CA ILE A 134 -8.27 1.06 4.92
C ILE A 134 -9.24 0.55 6.00
N LEU A 135 -9.64 1.40 6.94
CA LEU A 135 -10.65 1.06 7.96
C LEU A 135 -11.99 0.67 7.33
N VAL A 136 -12.45 1.43 6.33
CA VAL A 136 -13.68 1.11 5.59
C VAL A 136 -13.55 -0.24 4.87
N LEU A 137 -12.41 -0.55 4.26
CA LEU A 137 -12.16 -1.87 3.66
C LEU A 137 -12.25 -2.98 4.71
N GLY A 138 -11.69 -2.76 5.91
CA GLY A 138 -11.77 -3.69 7.03
C GLY A 138 -13.22 -3.91 7.51
N LEU A 139 -14.02 -2.85 7.58
CA LEU A 139 -15.46 -2.95 7.91
C LEU A 139 -16.22 -3.78 6.86
N ILE A 140 -15.98 -3.52 5.58
CA ILE A 140 -16.61 -4.28 4.49
C ILE A 140 -16.20 -5.76 4.58
N HIS A 141 -14.91 -6.05 4.82
CA HIS A 141 -14.42 -7.42 4.97
C HIS A 141 -15.08 -8.12 6.16
N THR A 142 -15.17 -7.46 7.30
CA THR A 142 -15.84 -7.97 8.50
C THR A 142 -17.33 -8.26 8.25
N MET A 143 -18.00 -7.44 7.44
CA MET A 143 -19.40 -7.69 7.04
C MET A 143 -19.55 -8.89 6.10
N LEU A 144 -18.58 -9.11 5.21
CA LEU A 144 -18.58 -10.28 4.30
C LEU A 144 -18.29 -11.59 5.04
N ASP A 145 -17.53 -11.53 6.13
CA ASP A 145 -17.18 -12.67 6.99
C ASP A 145 -17.64 -12.42 8.44
N TYR A 146 -18.94 -12.15 8.61
CA TYR A 146 -19.49 -11.76 9.91
C TYR A 146 -19.40 -12.86 10.97
N HIS A 147 -19.27 -14.13 10.58
CA HIS A 147 -19.09 -15.23 11.54
C HIS A 147 -17.80 -15.10 12.36
N ASN A 148 -16.77 -14.49 11.79
CA ASN A 148 -15.46 -14.30 12.40
C ASN A 148 -15.24 -12.85 12.92
N TRP A 149 -16.30 -12.06 13.08
CA TRP A 149 -16.21 -10.64 13.44
C TRP A 149 -15.33 -10.35 14.67
N LEU A 150 -15.37 -11.24 15.70
CA LEU A 150 -14.51 -11.11 16.89
C LEU A 150 -13.02 -11.15 16.54
N THR A 151 -12.61 -11.98 15.60
CA THR A 151 -11.23 -12.08 15.11
C THR A 151 -10.75 -10.74 14.56
N TYR A 152 -11.60 -10.04 13.84
CA TYR A 152 -11.29 -8.74 13.25
C TYR A 152 -11.30 -7.61 14.28
N VAL A 153 -12.27 -7.61 15.20
CA VAL A 153 -12.31 -6.62 16.29
C VAL A 153 -11.12 -6.78 17.24
N ILE A 154 -10.74 -8.02 17.57
CA ILE A 154 -9.51 -8.27 18.34
C ILE A 154 -8.29 -7.80 17.51
N GLY A 155 -8.28 -8.02 16.20
CA GLY A 155 -7.22 -7.57 15.30
C GLY A 155 -7.04 -6.05 15.31
N LEU A 156 -8.13 -5.30 15.32
CA LEU A 156 -8.11 -3.83 15.45
C LEU A 156 -7.33 -3.40 16.71
N LEU A 157 -7.44 -4.12 17.80
CA LEU A 157 -6.87 -3.75 19.09
C LEU A 157 -5.49 -4.39 19.35
N ALA A 158 -5.20 -5.55 18.75
CA ALA A 158 -4.07 -6.41 19.09
C ALA A 158 -2.70 -5.71 19.03
N ILE A 159 -2.48 -4.89 18.01
CA ILE A 159 -1.23 -4.13 17.85
C ILE A 159 -1.45 -2.64 18.14
N SER A 160 -2.61 -2.09 17.82
CA SER A 160 -2.87 -0.66 18.01
C SER A 160 -2.83 -0.26 19.48
N VAL A 161 -3.37 -1.07 20.42
CA VAL A 161 -3.36 -0.74 21.84
C VAL A 161 -1.94 -0.72 22.42
N PRO A 162 -1.09 -1.74 22.22
CA PRO A 162 0.32 -1.67 22.64
C PRO A 162 1.09 -0.49 22.05
N LEU A 163 0.84 -0.18 20.76
CA LEU A 163 1.50 0.95 20.10
C LEU A 163 0.99 2.31 20.62
N GLU A 164 -0.31 2.43 20.90
CA GLU A 164 -0.87 3.64 21.53
C GLU A 164 -0.28 3.87 22.92
N LEU A 165 -0.16 2.82 23.74
CA LEU A 165 0.51 2.90 25.03
C LEU A 165 1.97 3.35 24.88
N LEU A 166 2.70 2.80 23.91
CA LEU A 166 4.07 3.20 23.62
C LEU A 166 4.14 4.67 23.17
N LEU A 167 3.21 5.12 22.34
CA LEU A 167 3.10 6.51 21.88
C LEU A 167 2.89 7.46 23.08
N LEU A 168 1.99 7.11 23.98
CA LEU A 168 1.70 7.91 25.18
C LEU A 168 2.89 7.97 26.13
N ILE A 169 3.51 6.83 26.43
CA ILE A 169 4.69 6.74 27.34
C ILE A 169 5.88 7.49 26.74
N SER A 170 6.12 7.35 25.43
CA SER A 170 7.23 8.04 24.75
C SER A 170 6.94 9.50 24.41
N LYS A 171 5.72 10.00 24.67
CA LYS A 171 5.24 11.32 24.26
C LYS A 171 5.43 11.57 22.75
N GLY A 172 5.13 10.56 21.93
CA GLY A 172 5.22 10.63 20.48
C GLY A 172 6.64 10.51 19.91
N ARG A 173 7.66 10.19 20.70
CA ARG A 173 9.05 10.10 20.23
C ARG A 173 9.41 8.74 19.63
N ALA A 174 8.75 7.66 20.06
CA ALA A 174 9.10 6.30 19.64
C ALA A 174 8.35 5.86 18.38
N ILE A 175 7.10 6.29 18.20
CA ILE A 175 6.26 5.88 17.07
C ILE A 175 5.32 7.00 16.67
N GLY A 176 4.93 7.05 15.40
CA GLY A 176 3.97 8.01 14.86
C GLY A 176 2.52 7.58 15.14
N GLY A 177 1.64 8.54 15.46
CA GLY A 177 0.21 8.26 15.61
C GLY A 177 -0.46 7.76 14.31
N GLY A 178 0.15 8.02 13.16
CA GLY A 178 -0.27 7.49 11.87
C GLY A 178 -0.11 5.97 11.77
N ASP A 179 1.03 5.45 12.27
CA ASP A 179 1.33 4.00 12.28
C ASP A 179 0.35 3.24 13.18
N VAL A 180 0.01 3.81 14.33
CA VAL A 180 -0.98 3.23 15.25
C VAL A 180 -2.34 3.07 14.57
N LYS A 181 -2.80 4.13 13.89
CA LYS A 181 -4.07 4.12 13.16
C LYS A 181 -4.03 3.15 11.98
N LEU A 182 -2.89 3.06 11.27
CA LEU A 182 -2.69 2.10 10.19
C LEU A 182 -2.83 0.67 10.70
N MET A 183 -2.17 0.34 11.82
CA MET A 183 -2.23 -1.00 12.40
C MET A 183 -3.63 -1.34 12.92
N ALA A 184 -4.37 -0.37 13.46
CA ALA A 184 -5.77 -0.55 13.82
C ALA A 184 -6.64 -0.87 12.60
N ALA A 185 -6.54 -0.04 11.56
CA ALA A 185 -7.34 -0.20 10.34
C ALA A 185 -7.03 -1.52 9.61
N ALA A 186 -5.74 -1.85 9.45
CA ALA A 186 -5.30 -3.10 8.84
C ALA A 186 -5.65 -4.33 9.71
N GLY A 187 -5.65 -4.17 11.03
CA GLY A 187 -6.03 -5.22 11.98
C GLY A 187 -7.50 -5.63 11.85
N LEU A 188 -8.38 -4.67 11.58
CA LEU A 188 -9.79 -4.94 11.29
C LEU A 188 -9.98 -5.73 9.99
N LEU A 189 -9.05 -5.65 9.06
CA LEU A 189 -9.10 -6.37 7.79
C LEU A 189 -8.44 -7.75 7.87
N LEU A 190 -7.29 -7.86 8.56
CA LEU A 190 -6.48 -9.09 8.59
C LEU A 190 -6.81 -10.01 9.79
N GLY A 191 -7.53 -9.51 10.79
CA GLY A 191 -7.71 -10.19 12.06
C GLY A 191 -6.43 -10.21 12.91
N TRP A 192 -6.56 -10.69 14.17
CA TRP A 192 -5.49 -10.57 15.15
C TRP A 192 -4.21 -11.36 14.80
N LYS A 193 -4.34 -12.56 14.23
CA LYS A 193 -3.17 -13.35 13.81
C LYS A 193 -2.43 -12.69 12.65
N GLY A 194 -3.18 -12.22 11.64
CA GLY A 194 -2.61 -11.57 10.46
C GLY A 194 -1.92 -10.27 10.80
N ILE A 195 -2.51 -9.44 11.69
CA ILE A 195 -1.91 -8.15 12.03
C ILE A 195 -0.66 -8.27 12.88
N ILE A 196 -0.58 -9.27 13.78
CA ILE A 196 0.64 -9.56 14.54
C ILE A 196 1.75 -9.97 13.57
N LEU A 197 1.47 -10.88 12.64
CA LEU A 197 2.43 -11.30 11.62
C LEU A 197 2.88 -10.12 10.76
N ALA A 198 1.94 -9.29 10.30
CA ALA A 198 2.22 -8.09 9.51
C ALA A 198 3.18 -7.14 10.24
N PHE A 199 2.93 -6.90 11.52
CA PHE A 199 3.78 -6.04 12.35
C PHE A 199 5.18 -6.61 12.51
N VAL A 200 5.32 -7.91 12.81
CA VAL A 200 6.62 -8.57 12.94
C VAL A 200 7.41 -8.49 11.63
N ILE A 201 6.79 -8.81 10.48
CA ILE A 201 7.44 -8.71 9.17
C ILE A 201 7.86 -7.25 8.92
N GLY A 202 6.97 -6.30 9.14
CA GLY A 202 7.26 -4.87 8.96
C GLY A 202 8.45 -4.39 9.80
N CYS A 203 8.50 -4.79 11.07
CA CYS A 203 9.62 -4.47 11.96
C CYS A 203 10.94 -5.10 11.51
N ILE A 204 10.93 -6.36 11.08
CA ILE A 204 12.13 -7.05 10.58
C ILE A 204 12.64 -6.36 9.31
N VAL A 205 11.77 -6.17 8.32
CA VAL A 205 12.13 -5.53 7.04
C VAL A 205 12.62 -4.10 7.29
N GLY A 206 11.91 -3.33 8.10
CA GLY A 206 12.28 -1.96 8.47
C GLY A 206 13.65 -1.90 9.15
N SER A 207 13.90 -2.77 10.12
CA SER A 207 15.18 -2.83 10.84
C SER A 207 16.34 -3.17 9.91
N VAL A 208 16.19 -4.19 9.06
CA VAL A 208 17.23 -4.60 8.11
C VAL A 208 17.56 -3.48 7.13
N ILE A 209 16.54 -2.88 6.51
CA ILE A 209 16.75 -1.81 5.52
C ILE A 209 17.33 -0.57 6.18
N HIS A 210 16.87 -0.23 7.40
CA HIS A 210 17.40 0.94 8.12
C HIS A 210 18.87 0.77 8.50
N LEU A 211 19.26 -0.42 8.98
CA LEU A 211 20.66 -0.72 9.26
C LEU A 211 21.55 -0.60 8.02
N ILE A 212 21.07 -1.08 6.87
CA ILE A 212 21.78 -0.94 5.59
C ILE A 212 21.91 0.56 5.22
N ARG A 213 20.82 1.34 5.34
CA ARG A 213 20.83 2.79 5.04
C ARG A 213 21.79 3.56 5.92
N ILE A 214 21.85 3.27 7.22
CA ILE A 214 22.81 3.91 8.13
C ILE A 214 24.25 3.63 7.68
N LYS A 215 24.56 2.37 7.33
CA LYS A 215 25.92 1.97 6.91
C LYS A 215 26.34 2.60 5.58
N VAL A 216 25.41 2.70 4.61
CA VAL A 216 25.74 3.12 3.23
C VAL A 216 25.62 4.61 3.04
N SER A 217 24.60 5.27 3.63
CA SER A 217 24.25 6.67 3.30
C SER A 217 24.36 7.63 4.47
N HIS A 218 24.86 7.20 5.65
CA HIS A 218 24.85 8.02 6.87
C HIS A 218 23.47 8.68 7.11
N ALA A 219 22.39 7.95 6.82
CA ALA A 219 21.03 8.47 6.88
C ALA A 219 20.66 8.93 8.31
N SER A 220 19.73 9.87 8.40
CA SER A 220 19.19 10.34 9.68
C SER A 220 18.56 9.17 10.46
N HIS A 221 18.54 9.27 11.80
CA HIS A 221 17.96 8.27 12.70
C HIS A 221 16.44 8.16 12.60
N VAL A 222 15.78 9.01 11.81
CA VAL A 222 14.33 8.99 11.60
C VAL A 222 13.99 7.97 10.50
N LEU A 223 13.11 7.04 10.83
CA LEU A 223 12.63 6.00 9.92
C LEU A 223 11.16 6.26 9.56
N ALA A 224 10.85 6.36 8.27
CA ALA A 224 9.48 6.22 7.79
C ALA A 224 9.09 4.75 7.95
N LEU A 225 8.23 4.44 8.93
CA LEU A 225 7.87 3.05 9.25
C LEU A 225 6.77 2.52 8.32
N GLY A 226 5.90 3.39 7.83
CA GLY A 226 4.75 3.05 6.97
C GLY A 226 5.07 2.15 5.79
N PRO A 227 6.10 2.39 4.97
CA PRO A 227 6.45 1.52 3.85
C PRO A 227 6.75 0.07 4.26
N TYR A 228 7.39 -0.12 5.40
CA TYR A 228 7.74 -1.46 5.90
C TYR A 228 6.55 -2.17 6.51
N LEU A 229 5.69 -1.43 7.23
CA LEU A 229 4.40 -1.96 7.68
C LEU A 229 3.52 -2.33 6.49
N ALA A 230 3.52 -1.54 5.42
CA ALA A 230 2.79 -1.85 4.19
C ALA A 230 3.23 -3.18 3.57
N VAL A 231 4.54 -3.46 3.52
CA VAL A 231 5.07 -4.75 3.07
C VAL A 231 4.60 -5.89 3.98
N GLY A 232 4.64 -5.69 5.29
CA GLY A 232 4.14 -6.68 6.26
C GLY A 232 2.65 -6.95 6.11
N ILE A 233 1.82 -5.91 5.97
CA ILE A 233 0.37 -6.00 5.76
C ILE A 233 0.07 -6.75 4.45
N PHE A 234 0.76 -6.43 3.36
CA PHE A 234 0.60 -7.11 2.08
C PHE A 234 0.96 -8.59 2.16
N ALA A 235 2.11 -8.92 2.76
CA ALA A 235 2.56 -10.30 2.94
C ALA A 235 1.58 -11.11 3.80
N ALA A 236 1.10 -10.54 4.91
CA ALA A 236 0.13 -11.18 5.78
C ALA A 236 -1.25 -11.34 5.12
N ALA A 237 -1.67 -10.39 4.28
CA ALA A 237 -2.93 -10.48 3.54
C ALA A 237 -2.95 -11.67 2.56
N LEU A 238 -1.83 -11.96 1.90
CA LEU A 238 -1.77 -13.01 0.88
C LEU A 238 -1.33 -14.36 1.41
N TRP A 239 -0.38 -14.38 2.32
CA TRP A 239 0.26 -15.62 2.78
C TRP A 239 0.18 -15.83 4.30
N GLY A 240 -0.57 -14.98 5.02
CA GLY A 240 -0.61 -14.99 6.46
C GLY A 240 -1.01 -16.35 7.05
N GLU A 241 -2.07 -16.96 6.55
CA GLU A 241 -2.53 -18.28 7.02
C GLU A 241 -1.49 -19.36 6.77
N THR A 242 -0.89 -19.38 5.57
CA THR A 242 0.14 -20.36 5.20
C THR A 242 1.39 -20.21 6.06
N MET A 243 1.83 -18.97 6.29
CA MET A 243 3.02 -18.69 7.11
C MET A 243 2.79 -19.05 8.58
N ILE A 244 1.61 -18.74 9.12
CA ILE A 244 1.24 -19.09 10.50
C ILE A 244 1.13 -20.62 10.67
N ALA A 245 0.48 -21.30 9.72
CA ALA A 245 0.37 -22.75 9.74
C ALA A 245 1.75 -23.43 9.67
N ALA A 246 2.64 -22.97 8.80
CA ALA A 246 4.00 -23.47 8.70
C ALA A 246 4.80 -23.28 10.00
N TYR A 247 4.67 -22.10 10.64
CA TYR A 247 5.32 -21.82 11.92
C TYR A 247 4.79 -22.72 13.04
N LEU A 248 3.47 -22.91 13.15
CA LEU A 248 2.87 -23.76 14.16
C LEU A 248 3.26 -25.23 13.96
N ASN A 249 3.29 -25.72 12.72
CA ASN A 249 3.76 -27.07 12.42
C ASN A 249 5.23 -27.29 12.80
N LEU A 250 6.08 -26.26 12.63
CA LEU A 250 7.49 -26.34 13.06
C LEU A 250 7.65 -26.42 14.58
N LEU A 251 6.74 -25.80 15.33
CA LEU A 251 6.78 -25.80 16.79
C LEU A 251 6.17 -27.07 17.41
N MET A 252 5.22 -27.71 16.73
CA MET A 252 4.49 -28.86 17.24
C MET A 252 5.05 -30.20 16.75
N GLY A 253 5.91 -30.20 15.74
CA GLY A 253 6.61 -31.39 15.21
C GLY A 253 7.99 -31.49 15.77
#